data_2a688abf2e67deb0e1c036520e367e24
#
_entry.id   2a688abf2e67deb0e1c036520e367e24
#
_cell.length_a   1.000
_cell.length_b   1.000
_cell.length_c   1.000
_cell.angle_alpha   90.00
_cell.angle_beta   90.00
_cell.angle_gamma   90.00
#
_symmetry.space_group_name_H-M   'P 1'
#
loop_
_entity.id
_entity.type
_entity.pdbx_description
1 polymer ?
#
loop_
_entity_poly.entity_id
_entity_poly.type
_entity_poly.pdbx_seq_one_letter_code
_entity_poly.pdbx_strand_id
1 'polypeptide(L)'
;NQPNSDLVYKIDLGEMKVAQTIKGGTAPHGVAVSQDGKFVYVTNLLSDDLSVIDAEAGKEIAKIKIGKMPNGVSLFYGEGLSVSAPDAREGNLTAKETVFDFGSVPMYGGKVKHSFSLKNTGQGPVKISKIYTSCMCTEATLILGQSKKGPFGMPGHGGLAAFTNQTIGAGESATMEVEVDPAAHGPQGTGPAKKAVYIETDSMNEPMKLMMDINVVR
;
A
#
# COMPACT_ATOMS: atom_id res chain seq x y z
N ASN A 1 23.89 -19.62 4.20
CA ASN A 1 22.60 -19.17 4.71
C ASN A 1 22.02 -20.23 5.65
N GLN A 2 21.94 -19.93 6.94
CA GLN A 2 21.13 -20.73 7.86
C GLN A 2 19.70 -20.23 7.79
N PRO A 3 18.71 -21.06 7.47
CA PRO A 3 17.33 -20.61 7.18
C PRO A 3 16.56 -19.99 8.35
N ASN A 4 17.15 -19.82 9.51
CA ASN A 4 16.58 -19.16 10.68
C ASN A 4 17.56 -18.21 11.37
N SER A 5 18.59 -17.75 10.65
CA SER A 5 19.53 -16.75 11.16
C SER A 5 18.90 -15.35 11.05
N ASP A 6 19.15 -14.51 12.03
CA ASP A 6 18.86 -13.08 12.04
C ASP A 6 20.16 -12.25 11.96
N LEU A 7 21.25 -12.86 11.48
CA LEU A 7 22.59 -12.29 11.50
C LEU A 7 23.11 -11.93 10.11
N VAL A 8 23.75 -10.77 10.03
CA VAL A 8 24.53 -10.28 8.90
C VAL A 8 25.99 -10.19 9.34
N TYR A 9 26.90 -10.67 8.50
CA TYR A 9 28.33 -10.69 8.81
C TYR A 9 29.09 -9.69 7.94
N LYS A 10 29.89 -8.84 8.56
CA LYS A 10 30.93 -8.05 7.90
C LYS A 10 32.23 -8.86 7.92
N ILE A 11 32.77 -9.15 6.73
CA ILE A 11 33.98 -9.96 6.58
C ILE A 11 35.12 -9.04 6.16
N ASP A 12 36.23 -9.11 6.87
CA ASP A 12 37.49 -8.52 6.44
C ASP A 12 38.16 -9.45 5.45
N LEU A 13 38.32 -9.01 4.21
CA LEU A 13 38.92 -9.81 3.14
C LEU A 13 40.46 -9.85 3.22
N GLY A 14 41.10 -8.88 3.88
CA GLY A 14 42.55 -8.87 4.09
C GLY A 14 42.98 -9.90 5.14
N GLU A 15 42.19 -10.01 6.21
CA GLU A 15 42.47 -10.93 7.29
C GLU A 15 41.65 -12.23 7.21
N MET A 16 40.73 -12.34 6.19
CA MET A 16 39.82 -13.46 5.96
C MET A 16 39.04 -13.91 7.20
N LYS A 17 38.57 -12.93 7.96
CA LYS A 17 37.83 -13.18 9.21
C LYS A 17 36.54 -12.37 9.29
N VAL A 18 35.63 -12.81 10.16
CA VAL A 18 34.42 -12.02 10.51
C VAL A 18 34.87 -10.82 11.35
N ALA A 19 34.76 -9.62 10.78
CA ALA A 19 35.10 -8.39 11.47
C ALA A 19 33.97 -7.95 12.41
N GLN A 20 32.72 -8.24 12.03
CA GLN A 20 31.55 -7.80 12.81
C GLN A 20 30.34 -8.69 12.54
N THR A 21 29.54 -8.93 13.59
CA THR A 21 28.26 -9.63 13.50
C THR A 21 27.15 -8.64 13.85
N ILE A 22 26.16 -8.49 12.97
CA ILE A 22 25.11 -7.50 13.05
C ILE A 22 23.78 -8.23 13.10
N LYS A 23 22.92 -7.87 14.04
CA LYS A 23 21.56 -8.39 14.11
C LYS A 23 20.66 -7.60 13.15
N GLY A 24 19.94 -8.32 12.27
CA GLY A 24 18.97 -7.77 11.31
C GLY A 24 17.56 -8.29 11.52
N GLY A 25 16.81 -8.46 10.46
CA GLY A 25 15.51 -9.14 10.47
C GLY A 25 15.65 -10.66 10.29
N THR A 26 14.54 -11.38 10.20
CA THR A 26 14.53 -12.85 10.11
C THR A 26 14.86 -13.33 8.71
N ALA A 27 15.80 -14.24 8.59
CA ALA A 27 16.30 -14.80 7.33
C ALA A 27 16.81 -13.73 6.36
N PRO A 28 17.90 -13.00 6.69
CA PRO A 28 18.51 -12.02 5.79
C PRO A 28 18.96 -12.71 4.51
N HIS A 29 18.62 -12.13 3.35
CA HIS A 29 18.80 -12.79 2.06
C HIS A 29 19.54 -11.94 1.03
N GLY A 30 18.93 -10.86 0.51
CA GLY A 30 19.56 -9.94 -0.43
C GLY A 30 20.32 -8.83 0.28
N VAL A 31 21.51 -8.48 -0.23
CA VAL A 31 22.36 -7.43 0.35
C VAL A 31 22.80 -6.48 -0.75
N ALA A 32 22.73 -5.18 -0.49
CA ALA A 32 23.32 -4.13 -1.30
C ALA A 32 24.01 -3.09 -0.41
N VAL A 33 25.09 -2.49 -0.90
CA VAL A 33 25.86 -1.46 -0.17
C VAL A 33 25.73 -0.14 -0.89
N SER A 34 25.50 0.97 -0.17
CA SER A 34 25.46 2.31 -0.74
C SER A 34 26.77 2.65 -1.45
N GLN A 35 26.71 3.55 -2.45
CA GLN A 35 27.87 3.92 -3.26
C GLN A 35 29.00 4.53 -2.42
N ASP A 36 28.65 5.25 -1.34
CA ASP A 36 29.59 5.85 -0.39
C ASP A 36 30.07 4.87 0.68
N GLY A 37 29.59 3.62 0.67
CA GLY A 37 29.95 2.57 1.61
C GLY A 37 29.36 2.74 3.01
N LYS A 38 28.54 3.77 3.28
CA LYS A 38 28.05 4.06 4.63
C LYS A 38 26.88 3.22 5.08
N PHE A 39 26.06 2.73 4.14
CA PHE A 39 24.86 1.99 4.47
C PHE A 39 24.84 0.62 3.79
N VAL A 40 24.31 -0.37 4.49
CA VAL A 40 24.03 -1.70 3.97
C VAL A 40 22.53 -1.96 4.05
N TYR A 41 21.94 -2.35 2.94
CA TYR A 41 20.53 -2.68 2.80
C TYR A 41 20.37 -4.19 2.72
N VAL A 42 19.54 -4.76 3.59
CA VAL A 42 19.36 -6.22 3.69
C VAL A 42 17.88 -6.56 3.67
N THR A 43 17.45 -7.32 2.65
CA THR A 43 16.08 -7.87 2.64
C THR A 43 16.00 -9.05 3.59
N ASN A 44 14.94 -9.10 4.40
CA ASN A 44 14.70 -10.16 5.38
C ASN A 44 13.49 -10.99 4.93
N LEU A 45 13.78 -12.17 4.43
CA LEU A 45 12.82 -13.03 3.73
C LEU A 45 11.59 -13.41 4.57
N LEU A 46 11.78 -13.68 5.87
CA LEU A 46 10.73 -14.19 6.75
C LEU A 46 10.12 -13.12 7.67
N SER A 47 10.68 -11.92 7.73
CA SER A 47 10.09 -10.79 8.47
C SER A 47 9.45 -9.73 7.58
N ASP A 48 9.46 -9.94 6.23
CA ASP A 48 8.79 -9.07 5.25
C ASP A 48 9.26 -7.61 5.34
N ASP A 49 10.56 -7.40 5.58
CA ASP A 49 11.13 -6.06 5.75
C ASP A 49 12.52 -5.92 5.13
N LEU A 50 13.00 -4.68 5.08
CA LEU A 50 14.34 -4.29 4.70
C LEU A 50 15.02 -3.66 5.91
N SER A 51 16.16 -4.20 6.31
CA SER A 51 17.05 -3.57 7.30
C SER A 51 17.97 -2.57 6.62
N VAL A 52 18.10 -1.39 7.22
CA VAL A 52 19.13 -0.41 6.88
C VAL A 52 20.16 -0.41 8.00
N ILE A 53 21.41 -0.73 7.65
CA ILE A 53 22.50 -0.88 8.59
C ILE A 53 23.53 0.20 8.34
N ASP A 54 23.96 0.90 9.40
CA ASP A 54 25.15 1.75 9.37
C ASP A 54 26.38 0.83 9.29
N ALA A 55 27.14 0.94 8.20
CA ALA A 55 28.27 0.04 7.91
C ALA A 55 29.48 0.29 8.83
N GLU A 56 29.65 1.50 9.35
CA GLU A 56 30.73 1.84 10.28
C GLU A 56 30.38 1.42 11.71
N ALA A 57 29.21 1.81 12.19
CA ALA A 57 28.73 1.46 13.51
C ALA A 57 28.36 -0.03 13.64
N GLY A 58 28.10 -0.72 12.54
CA GLY A 58 27.65 -2.12 12.50
C GLY A 58 26.34 -2.32 13.22
N LYS A 59 25.40 -1.41 13.03
CA LYS A 59 24.11 -1.40 13.73
C LYS A 59 22.97 -1.14 12.76
N GLU A 60 21.87 -1.87 12.93
CA GLU A 60 20.61 -1.55 12.26
C GLU A 60 20.09 -0.19 12.76
N ILE A 61 19.88 0.73 11.82
CA ILE A 61 19.40 2.10 12.11
C ILE A 61 17.98 2.34 11.66
N ALA A 62 17.46 1.50 10.74
CA ALA A 62 16.08 1.55 10.29
C ALA A 62 15.61 0.17 9.82
N LYS A 63 14.31 -0.05 9.91
CA LYS A 63 13.62 -1.22 9.36
C LYS A 63 12.40 -0.76 8.58
N ILE A 64 12.29 -1.17 7.33
CA ILE A 64 11.25 -0.71 6.40
C ILE A 64 10.40 -1.91 6.01
N LYS A 65 9.11 -1.86 6.26
CA LYS A 65 8.18 -2.89 5.77
C LYS A 65 8.11 -2.83 4.24
N ILE A 66 8.30 -3.98 3.61
CA ILE A 66 8.22 -4.17 2.17
C ILE A 66 7.31 -5.35 1.84
N GLY A 67 7.23 -5.78 0.60
CA GLY A 67 6.38 -6.93 0.23
C GLY A 67 6.79 -8.24 0.91
N LYS A 68 5.93 -9.26 0.81
CA LYS A 68 6.18 -10.59 1.39
C LYS A 68 7.36 -11.30 0.73
N MET A 69 8.15 -11.98 1.54
CA MET A 69 9.29 -12.79 1.13
C MET A 69 10.27 -12.06 0.19
N PRO A 70 10.76 -10.87 0.56
CA PRO A 70 11.69 -10.13 -0.26
C PRO A 70 13.02 -10.88 -0.34
N ASN A 71 13.49 -11.21 -1.56
CA ASN A 71 14.69 -12.02 -1.70
C ASN A 71 15.87 -11.30 -2.37
N GLY A 72 15.65 -10.10 -2.93
CA GLY A 72 16.69 -9.34 -3.60
C GLY A 72 16.57 -7.85 -3.34
N VAL A 73 17.69 -7.14 -3.42
CA VAL A 73 17.79 -5.69 -3.38
C VAL A 73 18.87 -5.22 -4.33
N SER A 74 18.62 -4.16 -5.07
CA SER A 74 19.60 -3.45 -5.86
C SER A 74 19.45 -1.96 -5.67
N LEU A 75 20.54 -1.22 -5.85
CA LEU A 75 20.58 0.22 -5.73
C LEU A 75 20.77 0.84 -7.11
N PHE A 76 19.97 1.82 -7.43
CA PHE A 76 20.12 2.61 -8.65
C PHE A 76 20.64 4.01 -8.29
N TYR A 77 21.78 4.37 -8.86
CA TYR A 77 22.42 5.68 -8.67
C TYR A 77 22.23 6.52 -9.93
N GLY A 78 21.00 7.01 -10.18
CA GLY A 78 20.72 7.94 -11.28
C GLY A 78 20.93 9.38 -10.85
N GLU A 79 21.44 10.22 -11.75
CA GLU A 79 21.46 11.67 -11.53
C GLU A 79 20.01 12.17 -11.41
N GLY A 80 19.71 12.89 -10.34
CA GLY A 80 18.39 13.50 -10.09
C GLY A 80 17.45 12.73 -9.18
N LEU A 81 17.82 11.52 -8.70
CA LEU A 81 17.10 10.92 -7.58
C LEU A 81 17.72 11.37 -6.26
N SER A 82 17.38 12.57 -5.82
CA SER A 82 17.52 12.88 -4.40
C SER A 82 16.50 11.99 -3.66
N VAL A 83 16.94 10.84 -3.18
CA VAL A 83 16.21 10.13 -2.14
C VAL A 83 16.38 10.99 -0.89
N SER A 84 15.49 11.94 -0.70
CA SER A 84 15.28 12.47 0.64
C SER A 84 15.03 11.23 1.52
N ALA A 85 15.73 11.16 2.67
CA ALA A 85 15.37 10.21 3.71
C ALA A 85 13.84 10.19 3.81
N PRO A 86 13.20 9.02 3.97
CA PRO A 86 11.75 9.00 4.12
C PRO A 86 11.42 10.02 5.19
N ASP A 87 10.65 11.04 4.79
CA ASP A 87 10.25 12.09 5.69
C ASP A 87 9.59 11.38 6.88
N ALA A 88 10.25 11.42 8.06
CA ALA A 88 9.77 10.73 9.25
C ALA A 88 8.40 11.25 9.73
N ARG A 89 7.84 12.20 8.99
CA ARG A 89 6.49 12.68 9.16
C ARG A 89 5.53 11.66 8.56
N GLU A 90 4.77 11.02 9.43
CA GLU A 90 3.77 10.04 9.02
C GLU A 90 2.61 10.72 8.29
N GLY A 91 2.22 10.14 7.16
CA GLY A 91 0.97 10.46 6.51
C GLY A 91 -0.19 9.84 7.29
N ASN A 92 -1.36 10.45 7.23
CA ASN A 92 -2.58 9.92 7.88
C ASN A 92 -3.78 10.15 6.96
N LEU A 93 -4.19 9.09 6.26
CA LEU A 93 -5.37 9.15 5.41
C LEU A 93 -6.65 9.03 6.23
N THR A 94 -7.52 10.01 6.11
CA THR A 94 -8.82 10.04 6.76
C THR A 94 -9.93 10.21 5.72
N ALA A 95 -11.13 9.72 6.02
CA ALA A 95 -12.34 9.97 5.23
C ALA A 95 -13.33 10.81 6.07
N LYS A 96 -14.02 11.74 5.43
CA LYS A 96 -15.05 12.54 6.10
C LYS A 96 -16.21 11.67 6.60
N GLU A 97 -16.50 10.62 5.84
CA GLU A 97 -17.44 9.55 6.17
C GLU A 97 -16.88 8.22 5.64
N THR A 98 -17.19 7.13 6.31
CA THR A 98 -16.77 5.79 5.89
C THR A 98 -17.95 4.86 5.57
N VAL A 99 -19.17 5.35 5.75
CA VAL A 99 -20.42 4.62 5.47
C VAL A 99 -21.39 5.55 4.77
N PHE A 100 -21.97 5.08 3.69
CA PHE A 100 -23.05 5.77 2.98
C PHE A 100 -24.18 4.79 2.70
N ASP A 101 -25.43 5.23 2.90
CA ASP A 101 -26.63 4.43 2.61
C ASP A 101 -27.35 4.99 1.38
N PHE A 102 -27.43 4.20 0.32
CA PHE A 102 -28.21 4.51 -0.88
C PHE A 102 -29.72 4.37 -0.68
N GLY A 103 -30.14 3.74 0.43
CA GLY A 103 -31.54 3.42 0.66
C GLY A 103 -32.06 2.38 -0.31
N SER A 104 -33.35 2.51 -0.69
CA SER A 104 -34.00 1.63 -1.67
C SER A 104 -33.70 2.10 -3.10
N VAL A 105 -33.06 1.24 -3.89
CA VAL A 105 -32.65 1.52 -5.27
C VAL A 105 -33.35 0.55 -6.20
N PRO A 106 -34.10 1.03 -7.20
CA PRO A 106 -34.71 0.16 -8.21
C PRO A 106 -33.65 -0.56 -9.03
N MET A 107 -33.81 -1.87 -9.20
CA MET A 107 -32.85 -2.72 -9.94
C MET A 107 -32.57 -2.19 -11.35
N TYR A 108 -33.59 -1.72 -12.04
CA TYR A 108 -33.51 -1.21 -13.41
C TYR A 108 -33.47 0.34 -13.47
N GLY A 109 -33.22 1.00 -12.33
CA GLY A 109 -33.11 2.47 -12.25
C GLY A 109 -31.79 3.04 -12.75
N GLY A 110 -30.85 2.17 -13.14
CA GLY A 110 -29.49 2.54 -13.53
C GLY A 110 -28.52 2.52 -12.35
N LYS A 111 -27.26 2.76 -12.66
CA LYS A 111 -26.18 2.77 -11.67
C LYS A 111 -26.30 3.95 -10.71
N VAL A 112 -26.01 3.73 -9.45
CA VAL A 112 -25.98 4.76 -8.41
C VAL A 112 -24.55 5.11 -8.04
N LYS A 113 -24.31 6.37 -7.67
CA LYS A 113 -22.97 6.90 -7.37
C LYS A 113 -22.93 7.62 -6.05
N HIS A 114 -21.79 7.52 -5.38
CA HIS A 114 -21.45 8.33 -4.23
C HIS A 114 -19.96 8.70 -4.25
N SER A 115 -19.63 9.84 -3.64
CA SER A 115 -18.26 10.36 -3.60
C SER A 115 -17.81 10.55 -2.16
N PHE A 116 -16.89 9.69 -1.71
CA PHE A 116 -16.25 9.83 -0.41
C PHE A 116 -15.10 10.85 -0.50
N SER A 117 -15.09 11.81 0.41
CA SER A 117 -14.01 12.78 0.54
C SER A 117 -12.90 12.20 1.43
N LEU A 118 -11.72 12.10 0.88
CA LEU A 118 -10.51 11.65 1.55
C LEU A 118 -9.59 12.85 1.81
N LYS A 119 -8.86 12.82 2.92
CA LYS A 119 -7.86 13.83 3.23
C LYS A 119 -6.65 13.21 3.93
N ASN A 120 -5.46 13.59 3.50
CA ASN A 120 -4.27 13.31 4.27
C ASN A 120 -4.12 14.38 5.36
N THR A 121 -4.41 14.01 6.60
CA THR A 121 -4.29 14.90 7.79
C THR A 121 -2.93 14.80 8.46
N GLY A 122 -2.05 13.92 7.98
CA GLY A 122 -0.68 13.78 8.45
C GLY A 122 0.24 14.86 7.90
N GLN A 123 1.48 14.85 8.38
CA GLN A 123 2.53 15.80 7.97
C GLN A 123 3.42 15.24 6.85
N GLY A 124 3.33 13.95 6.55
CA GLY A 124 4.02 13.29 5.46
C GLY A 124 3.06 12.86 4.35
N PRO A 125 3.57 12.41 3.21
CA PRO A 125 2.75 11.87 2.12
C PRO A 125 2.14 10.52 2.50
N VAL A 126 0.98 10.20 1.91
CA VAL A 126 0.37 8.86 1.94
C VAL A 126 0.44 8.27 0.54
N LYS A 127 1.09 7.15 0.38
CA LYS A 127 1.11 6.39 -0.87
C LYS A 127 0.02 5.34 -0.85
N ILE A 128 -0.90 5.43 -1.81
CA ILE A 128 -1.91 4.40 -2.02
C ILE A 128 -1.30 3.32 -2.91
N SER A 129 -1.20 2.12 -2.38
CA SER A 129 -0.63 0.96 -3.07
C SER A 129 -1.66 0.17 -3.83
N LYS A 130 -2.91 0.09 -3.31
CA LYS A 130 -3.95 -0.75 -3.89
C LYS A 130 -5.35 -0.23 -3.59
N ILE A 131 -6.25 -0.35 -4.57
CA ILE A 131 -7.68 -0.06 -4.43
C ILE A 131 -8.45 -1.22 -5.04
N TYR A 132 -9.44 -1.74 -4.33
CA TYR A 132 -10.29 -2.83 -4.83
C TYR A 132 -11.67 -2.83 -4.16
N THR A 133 -12.61 -3.52 -4.77
CA THR A 133 -13.99 -3.61 -4.27
C THR A 133 -14.33 -5.01 -3.77
N SER A 134 -15.35 -5.10 -2.92
CA SER A 134 -15.85 -6.37 -2.38
C SER A 134 -16.78 -7.12 -3.34
N CYS A 135 -17.20 -6.50 -4.44
CA CYS A 135 -18.23 -7.01 -5.34
C CYS A 135 -17.97 -6.57 -6.77
N MET A 136 -18.23 -7.46 -7.73
CA MET A 136 -18.16 -7.15 -9.16
C MET A 136 -19.17 -6.07 -9.62
N CYS A 137 -20.22 -5.84 -8.83
CA CYS A 137 -21.21 -4.81 -9.08
C CYS A 137 -20.75 -3.39 -8.68
N THR A 138 -19.54 -3.26 -8.14
CA THR A 138 -19.02 -2.00 -7.59
C THR A 138 -17.72 -1.63 -8.29
N GLU A 139 -17.66 -0.39 -8.75
CA GLU A 139 -16.45 0.20 -9.32
C GLU A 139 -16.05 1.42 -8.51
N ALA A 140 -14.75 1.65 -8.37
CA ALA A 140 -14.20 2.79 -7.63
C ALA A 140 -13.22 3.58 -8.50
N THR A 141 -13.27 4.90 -8.45
CA THR A 141 -12.37 5.80 -9.17
C THR A 141 -11.76 6.80 -8.19
N LEU A 142 -10.44 6.81 -8.11
CA LEU A 142 -9.70 7.80 -7.33
C LEU A 142 -9.51 9.07 -8.15
N ILE A 143 -9.87 10.21 -7.58
CA ILE A 143 -9.74 11.55 -8.18
C ILE A 143 -8.79 12.37 -7.31
N LEU A 144 -7.68 12.80 -7.91
CA LEU A 144 -6.65 13.65 -7.32
C LEU A 144 -6.49 14.89 -8.18
N GLY A 145 -7.03 16.02 -7.73
CA GLY A 145 -7.11 17.23 -8.55
C GLY A 145 -7.82 16.96 -9.88
N GLN A 146 -7.11 17.07 -10.99
CA GLN A 146 -7.64 16.76 -12.33
C GLN A 146 -7.37 15.32 -12.79
N SER A 147 -6.59 14.57 -12.04
CA SER A 147 -6.21 13.18 -12.39
C SER A 147 -7.27 12.19 -11.90
N LYS A 148 -7.73 11.30 -12.79
CA LYS A 148 -8.62 10.19 -12.46
C LYS A 148 -7.90 8.87 -12.69
N LYS A 149 -7.97 7.96 -11.71
CA LYS A 149 -7.40 6.62 -11.76
C LYS A 149 -8.48 5.58 -11.43
N GLY A 150 -8.60 4.58 -12.26
CA GLY A 150 -9.64 3.57 -12.18
C GLY A 150 -10.33 3.37 -13.53
N PRO A 151 -11.48 2.71 -13.60
CA PRO A 151 -12.19 2.15 -12.45
C PRO A 151 -11.48 0.93 -11.87
N PHE A 152 -11.41 0.85 -10.55
CA PHE A 152 -10.95 -0.30 -9.79
C PHE A 152 -12.15 -1.18 -9.44
N GLY A 153 -12.01 -2.48 -9.61
CA GLY A 153 -13.07 -3.45 -9.37
C GLY A 153 -12.68 -4.55 -8.40
N MET A 154 -13.49 -5.60 -8.39
CA MET A 154 -13.23 -6.80 -7.59
C MET A 154 -12.06 -7.59 -8.19
N PRO A 155 -11.06 -8.00 -7.39
CA PRO A 155 -9.96 -8.83 -7.86
C PRO A 155 -10.45 -10.14 -8.50
N GLY A 156 -9.90 -10.48 -9.67
CA GLY A 156 -10.24 -11.70 -10.40
C GLY A 156 -11.46 -11.61 -11.34
N HIS A 157 -12.12 -10.47 -11.41
CA HIS A 157 -13.30 -10.25 -12.27
C HIS A 157 -13.10 -9.09 -13.27
N GLY A 158 -12.09 -9.20 -14.14
CA GLY A 158 -11.94 -8.34 -15.33
C GLY A 158 -11.68 -6.85 -15.08
N GLY A 159 -11.48 -6.41 -13.84
CA GLY A 159 -11.12 -5.04 -13.51
C GLY A 159 -9.65 -4.73 -13.80
N LEU A 160 -9.31 -3.42 -13.87
CA LEU A 160 -7.92 -2.97 -13.87
C LEU A 160 -7.19 -3.55 -12.65
N ALA A 161 -5.90 -3.81 -12.81
CA ALA A 161 -5.05 -4.24 -11.69
C ALA A 161 -5.29 -3.32 -10.49
N ALA A 162 -5.58 -3.90 -9.34
CA ALA A 162 -5.89 -3.17 -8.11
C ALA A 162 -4.74 -2.26 -7.63
N PHE A 163 -3.55 -2.44 -8.21
CA PHE A 163 -2.33 -1.70 -7.85
C PHE A 163 -2.34 -0.28 -8.43
N THR A 164 -2.00 0.67 -7.60
CA THR A 164 -1.82 2.06 -7.96
C THR A 164 -0.60 2.64 -7.22
N ASN A 165 0.04 3.64 -7.80
CA ASN A 165 1.16 4.35 -7.19
C ASN A 165 0.80 5.82 -6.98
N GLN A 166 -0.42 6.09 -6.51
CA GLN A 166 -0.86 7.45 -6.28
C GLN A 166 -0.44 7.92 -4.89
N THR A 167 0.00 9.15 -4.81
CA THR A 167 0.44 9.77 -3.55
C THR A 167 -0.46 10.97 -3.25
N ILE A 168 -0.94 11.05 -2.01
CA ILE A 168 -1.66 12.20 -1.48
C ILE A 168 -0.69 12.94 -0.56
N GLY A 169 -0.27 14.15 -0.94
CA GLY A 169 0.62 14.99 -0.15
C GLY A 169 0.03 15.38 1.20
N ALA A 170 0.87 15.86 2.11
CA ALA A 170 0.42 16.36 3.42
C ALA A 170 -0.63 17.49 3.25
N GLY A 171 -1.77 17.35 3.91
CA GLY A 171 -2.87 18.31 3.84
C GLY A 171 -3.71 18.23 2.55
N GLU A 172 -3.29 17.46 1.54
CA GLU A 172 -4.04 17.28 0.29
C GLU A 172 -5.30 16.45 0.49
N SER A 173 -6.26 16.66 -0.42
CA SER A 173 -7.53 15.93 -0.46
C SER A 173 -7.66 15.16 -1.76
N ALA A 174 -8.36 14.03 -1.68
CA ALA A 174 -8.76 13.22 -2.81
C ALA A 174 -10.25 12.88 -2.73
N THR A 175 -10.83 12.45 -3.84
CA THR A 175 -12.20 11.92 -3.87
C THR A 175 -12.17 10.47 -4.35
N MET A 176 -12.86 9.61 -3.63
CA MET A 176 -13.16 8.25 -4.07
C MET A 176 -14.59 8.22 -4.58
N GLU A 177 -14.75 8.30 -5.91
CA GLU A 177 -16.06 8.12 -6.56
C GLU A 177 -16.35 6.62 -6.64
N VAL A 178 -17.50 6.20 -6.12
CA VAL A 178 -17.95 4.81 -6.15
C VAL A 178 -19.23 4.71 -6.94
N GLU A 179 -19.29 3.75 -7.85
CA GLU A 179 -20.45 3.44 -8.67
C GLU A 179 -20.90 2.01 -8.37
N VAL A 180 -22.21 1.83 -8.13
CA VAL A 180 -22.81 0.51 -7.90
C VAL A 180 -23.87 0.24 -8.95
N ASP A 181 -23.78 -0.91 -9.62
CA ASP A 181 -24.79 -1.40 -10.54
C ASP A 181 -25.77 -2.32 -9.81
N PRO A 182 -26.99 -1.88 -9.53
CA PRO A 182 -27.99 -2.70 -8.83
C PRO A 182 -28.47 -3.90 -9.66
N ALA A 183 -28.31 -3.87 -10.99
CA ALA A 183 -28.72 -4.93 -11.89
C ALA A 183 -27.66 -6.03 -12.09
N ALA A 184 -26.42 -5.83 -11.64
CA ALA A 184 -25.30 -6.72 -11.93
C ALA A 184 -25.49 -8.18 -11.49
N HIS A 185 -26.31 -8.45 -10.49
CA HIS A 185 -26.63 -9.80 -9.99
C HIS A 185 -27.98 -10.33 -10.49
N GLY A 186 -28.65 -9.61 -11.39
CA GLY A 186 -29.97 -9.96 -11.88
C GLY A 186 -31.03 -10.07 -10.78
N PRO A 187 -32.17 -10.76 -11.04
CA PRO A 187 -33.28 -10.83 -10.08
C PRO A 187 -32.95 -11.46 -8.73
N GLN A 188 -31.87 -12.21 -8.65
CA GLN A 188 -31.37 -12.82 -7.40
C GLN A 188 -30.67 -11.80 -6.49
N GLY A 189 -30.27 -10.64 -7.03
CA GLY A 189 -29.57 -9.58 -6.31
C GLY A 189 -30.49 -8.60 -5.58
N THR A 190 -31.80 -8.88 -5.45
CA THR A 190 -32.75 -8.03 -4.70
C THR A 190 -32.59 -8.17 -3.19
N GLY A 191 -32.90 -7.11 -2.45
CA GLY A 191 -32.85 -7.05 -1.00
C GLY A 191 -31.66 -6.22 -0.47
N PRO A 192 -31.50 -6.17 0.85
CA PRO A 192 -30.44 -5.40 1.50
C PRO A 192 -29.07 -6.03 1.24
N ALA A 193 -28.10 -5.21 0.92
CA ALA A 193 -26.71 -5.62 0.67
C ALA A 193 -25.73 -4.58 1.15
N LYS A 194 -24.53 -5.04 1.54
CA LYS A 194 -23.38 -4.20 1.92
C LYS A 194 -22.28 -4.36 0.89
N LYS A 195 -21.76 -3.24 0.41
CA LYS A 195 -20.64 -3.18 -0.52
C LYS A 195 -19.49 -2.41 0.14
N ALA A 196 -18.28 -2.67 -0.30
CA ALA A 196 -17.11 -1.99 0.25
C ALA A 196 -16.08 -1.68 -0.82
N VAL A 197 -15.37 -0.56 -0.64
CA VAL A 197 -14.11 -0.23 -1.30
C VAL A 197 -13.01 -0.30 -0.26
N TYR A 198 -11.91 -0.94 -0.59
CA TYR A 198 -10.73 -1.07 0.24
C TYR A 198 -9.59 -0.25 -0.37
N ILE A 199 -8.90 0.52 0.48
CA ILE A 199 -7.76 1.35 0.10
C ILE A 199 -6.57 0.95 0.97
N GLU A 200 -5.57 0.31 0.38
CA GLU A 200 -4.31 -0.03 1.05
C GLU A 200 -3.31 1.11 0.87
N THR A 201 -2.67 1.52 1.97
CA THR A 201 -1.68 2.59 1.99
C THR A 201 -0.43 2.16 2.76
N ASP A 202 0.66 2.90 2.59
CA ASP A 202 1.90 2.73 3.35
C ASP A 202 1.84 3.28 4.78
N SER A 203 0.84 4.10 5.09
CA SER A 203 0.65 4.72 6.41
C SER A 203 -0.32 3.97 7.33
N MET A 204 -0.95 2.89 6.85
CA MET A 204 -1.96 2.14 7.60
C MET A 204 -1.65 0.64 7.58
N ASN A 205 -1.77 -0.03 8.72
CA ASN A 205 -1.59 -1.49 8.82
C ASN A 205 -2.77 -2.27 8.22
N GLU A 206 -3.97 -1.69 8.27
CA GLU A 206 -5.20 -2.26 7.73
C GLU A 206 -5.74 -1.37 6.62
N PRO A 207 -6.38 -1.94 5.58
CA PRO A 207 -6.99 -1.14 4.52
C PRO A 207 -8.08 -0.22 5.08
N MET A 208 -8.09 1.05 4.65
CA MET A 208 -9.26 1.89 4.86
C MET A 208 -10.45 1.28 4.14
N LYS A 209 -11.58 1.21 4.82
CA LYS A 209 -12.80 0.60 4.31
C LYS A 209 -13.90 1.65 4.17
N LEU A 210 -14.37 1.86 2.94
CA LEU A 210 -15.53 2.70 2.64
C LEU A 210 -16.71 1.78 2.34
N MET A 211 -17.78 1.91 3.13
CA MET A 211 -18.94 1.02 3.08
C MET A 211 -20.13 1.70 2.39
N MET A 212 -20.86 0.94 1.61
CA MET A 212 -22.14 1.35 1.03
C MET A 212 -23.21 0.34 1.42
N ASP A 213 -24.25 0.82 2.05
CA ASP A 213 -25.48 0.07 2.27
C ASP A 213 -26.45 0.36 1.12
N ILE A 214 -27.15 -0.65 0.61
CA ILE A 214 -28.08 -0.54 -0.49
C ILE A 214 -29.19 -1.59 -0.32
N ASN A 215 -30.42 -1.22 -0.58
CA ASN A 215 -31.53 -2.14 -0.66
C ASN A 215 -32.07 -2.16 -2.11
N VAL A 216 -31.72 -3.20 -2.87
CA VAL A 216 -32.14 -3.34 -4.26
C VAL A 216 -33.58 -3.81 -4.31
N VAL A 217 -34.46 -2.99 -4.91
CA VAL A 217 -35.89 -3.30 -5.08
C VAL A 217 -36.24 -3.50 -6.54
N ARG A 218 -37.33 -4.26 -6.80
CA ARG A 218 -37.83 -4.51 -8.18
C ARG A 218 -38.53 -3.29 -8.75
#